data_7ebe9722f4c18c50e8a062d5353cbc39
#
_entry.id   7ebe9722f4c18c50e8a062d5353cbc39
#
_cell.length_a   1.000
_cell.length_b   1.000
_cell.length_c   1.000
_cell.angle_alpha   90.00
_cell.angle_beta   90.00
_cell.angle_gamma   90.00
#
_symmetry.space_group_name_H-M   'P 1'
#
loop_
_entity.id
_entity.type
_entity.pdbx_description
1 polymer ?
#
loop_
_entity_poly.entity_id
_entity_poly.type
_entity_poly.pdbx_seq_one_letter_code
_entity_poly.pdbx_strand_id
1 'polypeptide(L)'
;MKITFFGAAHAVTGSCHCLEVNNKKILIDCGLQQGRDEQDNSILDFAPNGIDYVLVTHAHIDHSGRIPLLVKQGFQGQIITTRLTGQLLSIMLRDSAHIQESDAQWQNQKGKRAGREPVEPLYTLMDAEAALEYIETVEYGQIVDLCQGVKVRFNDAGHLLGSSTVEVWMTEGGVTKKIVFSGDLGNVDQPVIRDPQFVDQADYVVMESTYGDREHEPPESYTHALAELIDDVFSRGGNIIIPSFAVGRTQELLYFIREIKDQGLVKSVPNFTVCVDSPLAAEATRIYSGDLRGYLDEEAIAVVQGGENLFTFPGLTLTHTAEESRALNEDRSSKIIISASGMCDAGRIRHHLKHNLWRPESAVVFVGYQAEGTLGRRLLEGAKSVKLFGEEIAVRARIINFPGLSSHAARSPLLEWAEHFSPKPEQIFVVHGDAPITEIFADALKDRDIPAHAPLYREVYDLAANTMLEKGIVLESKKISGGASAGSPAFVRLLDVSKYLQQVIDRNRGRPNKDLAKLADQLRTIIEKWDA
;
A
#
# COMPACT_ATOMS: atom_id res chain seq x y z
N MET A 1 19.93 9.82 21.72
CA MET A 1 18.78 9.14 21.04
C MET A 1 18.69 9.61 19.60
N LYS A 2 18.52 8.69 18.64
CA LYS A 2 18.47 9.04 17.21
C LYS A 2 17.47 8.19 16.44
N ILE A 3 17.06 8.69 15.26
CA ILE A 3 16.23 7.98 14.30
C ILE A 3 16.99 7.80 12.98
N THR A 4 16.81 6.64 12.34
CA THR A 4 17.31 6.33 11.00
C THR A 4 16.15 5.86 10.11
N PHE A 5 16.08 6.36 8.87
CA PHE A 5 15.01 6.04 7.92
C PHE A 5 15.48 4.97 6.92
N PHE A 6 15.05 3.71 7.11
CA PHE A 6 15.44 2.57 6.26
C PHE A 6 14.41 2.20 5.21
N GLY A 7 13.34 2.96 5.07
CA GLY A 7 12.31 2.69 4.08
C GLY A 7 11.19 3.70 4.08
N ALA A 8 10.30 3.63 3.12
CA ALA A 8 9.25 4.60 2.85
C ALA A 8 9.72 6.07 2.78
N ALA A 9 11.01 6.28 2.51
CA ALA A 9 11.62 7.59 2.30
C ALA A 9 11.54 7.93 0.81
N HIS A 10 10.68 8.87 0.43
CA HIS A 10 10.30 9.18 -0.95
C HIS A 10 9.74 7.97 -1.75
N ALA A 11 9.08 7.06 -1.05
CA ALA A 11 8.41 5.89 -1.61
C ALA A 11 7.19 5.53 -0.75
N VAL A 12 6.17 4.92 -1.36
CA VAL A 12 4.92 4.51 -0.68
C VAL A 12 4.95 3.08 -0.13
N THR A 13 6.10 2.39 -0.17
CA THR A 13 6.20 1.02 0.33
C THR A 13 7.51 0.78 1.08
N GLY A 14 7.54 -0.29 1.85
CA GLY A 14 8.73 -0.73 2.57
C GLY A 14 9.02 0.06 3.83
N SER A 15 7.98 0.50 4.56
CA SER A 15 8.11 1.27 5.79
C SER A 15 9.03 0.57 6.80
N CYS A 16 10.07 1.27 7.24
CA CYS A 16 11.04 0.75 8.20
C CYS A 16 11.86 1.91 8.79
N HIS A 17 11.67 2.19 10.07
CA HIS A 17 12.40 3.26 10.77
C HIS A 17 13.04 2.68 12.02
N CYS A 18 14.24 3.13 12.37
CA CYS A 18 14.97 2.63 13.52
C CYS A 18 15.21 3.73 14.54
N LEU A 19 14.69 3.56 15.76
CA LEU A 19 15.05 4.36 16.92
C LEU A 19 16.21 3.71 17.66
N GLU A 20 17.20 4.52 18.05
CA GLU A 20 18.28 4.11 18.94
C GLU A 20 18.25 4.95 20.22
N VAL A 21 18.10 4.30 21.37
CA VAL A 21 18.02 4.92 22.69
C VAL A 21 18.56 3.97 23.76
N ASN A 22 19.40 4.44 24.68
CA ASN A 22 20.01 3.63 25.77
C ASN A 22 20.63 2.31 25.25
N ASN A 23 21.33 2.32 24.13
CA ASN A 23 21.90 1.16 23.45
C ASN A 23 20.84 0.11 23.01
N LYS A 24 19.58 0.46 22.95
CA LYS A 24 18.50 -0.37 22.40
C LYS A 24 18.14 0.12 21.01
N LYS A 25 17.82 -0.82 20.11
CA LYS A 25 17.34 -0.56 18.75
C LYS A 25 15.92 -1.06 18.61
N ILE A 26 15.05 -0.14 18.21
CA ILE A 26 13.62 -0.38 18.06
C ILE A 26 13.25 -0.05 16.62
N LEU A 27 12.81 -1.04 15.89
CA LEU A 27 12.21 -0.80 14.56
C LEU A 27 10.75 -0.40 14.71
N ILE A 28 10.35 0.56 13.90
CA ILE A 28 8.94 0.85 13.63
C ILE A 28 8.69 0.36 12.22
N ASP A 29 7.89 -0.70 12.12
CA ASP A 29 7.64 -1.48 10.93
C ASP A 29 8.89 -2.17 10.34
N CYS A 30 8.66 -3.17 9.51
CA CYS A 30 9.67 -3.86 8.70
C CYS A 30 9.01 -4.35 7.41
N GLY A 31 8.70 -3.40 6.54
CA GLY A 31 7.86 -3.59 5.37
C GLY A 31 8.60 -4.10 4.14
N LEU A 32 7.87 -4.80 3.29
CA LEU A 32 8.32 -5.24 1.97
C LEU A 32 8.19 -4.07 0.99
N GLN A 33 9.23 -3.82 0.22
CA GLN A 33 9.16 -2.88 -0.88
C GLN A 33 8.46 -3.53 -2.08
N GLN A 34 7.59 -2.79 -2.74
CA GLN A 34 6.79 -3.26 -3.86
C GLN A 34 6.74 -2.20 -4.97
N GLY A 35 6.45 -2.65 -6.19
CA GLY A 35 6.21 -1.74 -7.30
C GLY A 35 7.46 -1.29 -8.05
N ARG A 36 7.39 -0.08 -8.61
CA ARG A 36 8.39 0.44 -9.57
C ARG A 36 9.75 0.73 -8.93
N ASP A 37 9.75 1.13 -7.68
CA ASP A 37 10.93 1.54 -6.92
C ASP A 37 11.46 0.44 -6.01
N GLU A 38 10.97 -0.79 -6.21
CA GLU A 38 11.38 -1.96 -5.46
C GLU A 38 12.90 -2.16 -5.52
N GLN A 39 13.53 -2.10 -4.36
CA GLN A 39 14.93 -2.48 -4.16
C GLN A 39 15.03 -3.98 -3.89
N ASP A 40 16.21 -4.45 -3.57
CA ASP A 40 16.42 -5.84 -3.19
C ASP A 40 15.92 -6.10 -1.76
N ASN A 41 14.72 -6.65 -1.65
CA ASN A 41 14.11 -6.98 -0.36
C ASN A 41 14.90 -7.96 0.50
N SER A 42 15.87 -8.68 -0.06
CA SER A 42 16.74 -9.61 0.69
C SER A 42 17.78 -8.89 1.56
N ILE A 43 18.01 -7.60 1.30
CA ILE A 43 19.00 -6.79 1.99
C ILE A 43 18.31 -6.03 3.14
N LEU A 44 18.75 -6.28 4.37
CA LEU A 44 18.44 -5.45 5.53
C LEU A 44 19.66 -4.58 5.83
N ASP A 45 19.47 -3.27 5.88
CA ASP A 45 20.55 -2.28 6.06
C ASP A 45 21.06 -2.16 7.52
N PHE A 46 20.71 -3.11 8.33
CA PHE A 46 21.07 -3.23 9.73
C PHE A 46 21.28 -4.71 10.09
N ALA A 47 21.98 -4.98 11.17
CA ALA A 47 22.17 -6.33 11.66
C ALA A 47 20.92 -6.80 12.42
N PRO A 48 20.18 -7.83 11.95
CA PRO A 48 18.96 -8.31 12.57
C PRO A 48 19.10 -8.72 14.04
N ASN A 49 20.23 -9.35 14.41
CA ASN A 49 20.54 -9.73 15.79
C ASN A 49 20.84 -8.54 16.72
N GLY A 50 20.97 -7.34 16.17
CA GLY A 50 21.16 -6.09 16.93
C GLY A 50 19.85 -5.33 17.17
N ILE A 51 18.72 -5.82 16.68
CA ILE A 51 17.40 -5.24 16.91
C ILE A 51 16.80 -5.87 18.16
N ASP A 52 16.36 -5.03 19.10
CA ASP A 52 15.76 -5.49 20.36
C ASP A 52 14.23 -5.60 20.26
N TYR A 53 13.58 -4.70 19.53
CA TYR A 53 12.12 -4.64 19.40
C TYR A 53 11.71 -4.25 17.99
N VAL A 54 10.52 -4.72 17.59
CA VAL A 54 9.78 -4.25 16.40
C VAL A 54 8.40 -3.81 16.87
N LEU A 55 8.01 -2.57 16.60
CA LEU A 55 6.67 -2.05 16.83
C LEU A 55 5.97 -2.02 15.46
N VAL A 56 4.89 -2.78 15.30
CA VAL A 56 4.19 -2.88 14.01
C VAL A 56 2.93 -2.03 14.07
N THR A 57 2.83 -1.05 13.19
CA THR A 57 1.70 -0.12 13.12
C THR A 57 0.43 -0.82 12.63
N HIS A 58 0.54 -1.61 11.58
CA HIS A 58 -0.56 -2.39 11.01
C HIS A 58 -0.08 -3.55 10.13
N ALA A 59 -1.03 -4.37 9.64
CA ALA A 59 -0.69 -5.65 9.05
C ALA A 59 -0.37 -5.63 7.54
N HIS A 60 -0.46 -4.50 6.84
CA HIS A 60 -0.11 -4.46 5.42
C HIS A 60 1.34 -4.89 5.17
N ILE A 61 1.57 -5.52 4.02
CA ILE A 61 2.85 -6.15 3.69
C ILE A 61 3.98 -5.14 3.52
N ASP A 62 3.70 -3.94 3.10
CA ASP A 62 4.64 -2.83 3.02
C ASP A 62 5.02 -2.23 4.39
N HIS A 63 4.40 -2.69 5.48
CA HIS A 63 4.75 -2.41 6.88
C HIS A 63 5.26 -3.63 7.64
N SER A 64 4.94 -4.85 7.21
CA SER A 64 5.22 -6.08 7.95
C SER A 64 5.98 -7.15 7.16
N GLY A 65 6.01 -7.04 5.83
CA GLY A 65 6.35 -8.16 4.95
C GLY A 65 7.80 -8.65 5.00
N ARG A 66 8.74 -7.92 5.64
CA ARG A 66 10.11 -8.41 5.88
C ARG A 66 10.34 -8.94 7.30
N ILE A 67 9.30 -8.99 8.14
CA ILE A 67 9.40 -9.57 9.50
C ILE A 67 9.86 -11.05 9.45
N PRO A 68 9.33 -11.93 8.57
CA PRO A 68 9.84 -13.30 8.47
C PRO A 68 11.32 -13.37 8.06
N LEU A 69 11.76 -12.47 7.17
CA LEU A 69 13.16 -12.38 6.78
C LEU A 69 14.04 -11.90 7.96
N LEU A 70 13.55 -10.94 8.73
CA LEU A 70 14.25 -10.43 9.91
C LEU A 70 14.53 -11.57 10.91
N VAL A 71 13.52 -12.41 11.19
CA VAL A 71 13.65 -13.58 12.09
C VAL A 71 14.57 -14.64 11.48
N LYS A 72 14.39 -14.99 10.19
CA LYS A 72 15.27 -15.89 9.44
C LYS A 72 16.74 -15.47 9.53
N GLN A 73 17.03 -14.17 9.54
CA GLN A 73 18.39 -13.62 9.61
C GLN A 73 18.90 -13.39 11.04
N GLY A 74 18.19 -13.86 12.07
CA GLY A 74 18.70 -13.95 13.44
C GLY A 74 18.16 -12.93 14.43
N PHE A 75 17.04 -12.26 14.14
CA PHE A 75 16.30 -11.48 15.14
C PHE A 75 15.80 -12.39 16.27
N GLN A 76 15.96 -11.93 17.53
CA GLN A 76 15.55 -12.66 18.73
C GLN A 76 14.86 -11.75 19.75
N GLY A 77 14.43 -10.56 19.31
CA GLY A 77 13.73 -9.58 20.17
C GLY A 77 12.22 -9.87 20.24
N GLN A 78 11.45 -8.85 20.59
CA GLN A 78 9.98 -8.91 20.68
C GLN A 78 9.36 -8.08 19.56
N ILE A 79 8.23 -8.57 19.02
CA ILE A 79 7.40 -7.87 18.04
C ILE A 79 6.11 -7.46 18.75
N ILE A 80 5.85 -6.17 18.87
CA ILE A 80 4.70 -5.65 19.61
C ILE A 80 3.75 -4.94 18.65
N THR A 81 2.48 -5.26 18.76
CA THR A 81 1.43 -4.66 17.93
C THR A 81 0.07 -4.74 18.64
N THR A 82 -0.98 -4.18 18.03
CA THR A 82 -2.33 -4.33 18.56
C THR A 82 -2.85 -5.76 18.41
N ARG A 83 -3.84 -6.15 19.22
CA ARG A 83 -4.40 -7.50 19.18
C ARG A 83 -4.93 -7.89 17.79
N LEU A 84 -5.66 -7.01 17.12
CA LEU A 84 -6.23 -7.35 15.80
C LEU A 84 -5.19 -7.28 14.69
N THR A 85 -4.21 -6.37 14.76
CA THR A 85 -3.06 -6.41 13.84
C THR A 85 -2.30 -7.73 13.98
N GLY A 86 -2.08 -8.23 15.21
CA GLY A 86 -1.44 -9.53 15.42
C GLY A 86 -2.21 -10.70 14.77
N GLN A 87 -3.55 -10.69 14.84
CA GLN A 87 -4.38 -11.67 14.15
C GLN A 87 -4.27 -11.56 12.63
N LEU A 88 -4.31 -10.34 12.07
CA LEU A 88 -4.15 -10.12 10.65
C LEU A 88 -2.76 -10.48 10.15
N LEU A 89 -1.70 -10.18 10.91
CA LEU A 89 -0.34 -10.60 10.60
C LEU A 89 -0.25 -12.12 10.43
N SER A 90 -0.99 -12.88 11.23
CA SER A 90 -0.95 -14.35 11.15
C SER A 90 -1.40 -14.89 9.80
N ILE A 91 -2.33 -14.24 9.12
CA ILE A 91 -2.78 -14.64 7.79
C ILE A 91 -1.96 -13.96 6.68
N MET A 92 -1.59 -12.70 6.87
CA MET A 92 -0.86 -11.91 5.88
C MET A 92 0.57 -12.44 5.64
N LEU A 93 1.31 -12.77 6.70
CA LEU A 93 2.68 -13.27 6.57
C LEU A 93 2.72 -14.68 5.99
N ARG A 94 1.72 -15.53 6.29
CA ARG A 94 1.58 -16.86 5.67
C ARG A 94 1.28 -16.76 4.17
N ASP A 95 0.35 -15.88 3.79
CA ASP A 95 0.00 -15.66 2.38
C ASP A 95 1.20 -15.10 1.61
N SER A 96 1.90 -14.12 2.19
CA SER A 96 3.12 -13.57 1.61
C SER A 96 4.21 -14.64 1.43
N ALA A 97 4.43 -15.51 2.41
CA ALA A 97 5.39 -16.62 2.30
C ALA A 97 5.00 -17.59 1.17
N HIS A 98 3.71 -17.93 1.08
CA HIS A 98 3.21 -18.78 0.00
C HIS A 98 3.42 -18.16 -1.39
N ILE A 99 3.23 -16.85 -1.53
CA ILE A 99 3.52 -16.12 -2.77
C ILE A 99 5.01 -16.19 -3.09
N GLN A 100 5.91 -15.92 -2.12
CA GLN A 100 7.35 -15.98 -2.29
C GLN A 100 7.83 -17.38 -2.75
N GLU A 101 7.32 -18.43 -2.12
CA GLU A 101 7.64 -19.83 -2.50
C GLU A 101 7.14 -20.17 -3.90
N SER A 102 5.91 -19.76 -4.24
CA SER A 102 5.31 -20.00 -5.55
C SER A 102 6.07 -19.28 -6.67
N ASP A 103 6.48 -18.03 -6.44
CA ASP A 103 7.24 -17.25 -7.39
C ASP A 103 8.64 -17.83 -7.62
N ALA A 104 9.32 -18.26 -6.55
CA ALA A 104 10.60 -18.94 -6.66
C ALA A 104 10.48 -20.26 -7.45
N GLN A 105 9.45 -21.06 -7.16
CA GLN A 105 9.19 -22.32 -7.90
C GLN A 105 8.95 -22.05 -9.40
N TRP A 106 8.14 -21.05 -9.73
CA TRP A 106 7.85 -20.68 -11.11
C TRP A 106 9.10 -20.16 -11.84
N GLN A 107 9.91 -19.32 -11.20
CA GLN A 107 11.20 -18.86 -11.74
C GLN A 107 12.14 -20.02 -11.98
N ASN A 108 12.22 -20.98 -11.05
CA ASN A 108 13.06 -22.18 -11.15
C ASN A 108 12.61 -23.11 -12.29
N GLN A 109 11.29 -23.30 -12.48
CA GLN A 109 10.78 -24.07 -13.61
C GLN A 109 11.16 -23.45 -14.98
N LYS A 110 11.10 -22.11 -15.10
CA LYS A 110 11.54 -21.40 -16.29
C LYS A 110 13.07 -21.39 -16.42
N GLY A 111 13.77 -21.14 -15.32
CA GLY A 111 15.23 -21.06 -15.27
C GLY A 111 15.90 -22.38 -15.64
N LYS A 112 15.33 -23.52 -15.21
CA LYS A 112 15.86 -24.86 -15.52
C LYS A 112 16.03 -25.09 -17.03
N ARG A 113 15.09 -24.61 -17.84
CA ARG A 113 15.17 -24.73 -19.31
C ARG A 113 16.20 -23.81 -19.92
N ALA A 114 16.60 -22.76 -19.20
CA ALA A 114 17.59 -21.76 -19.63
C ALA A 114 18.96 -21.99 -18.97
N GLY A 115 19.15 -23.09 -18.19
CA GLY A 115 20.41 -23.38 -17.49
C GLY A 115 20.77 -22.36 -16.41
N ARG A 116 19.77 -21.72 -15.79
CA ARG A 116 19.99 -20.76 -14.69
C ARG A 116 20.04 -21.49 -13.35
N GLU A 117 20.82 -20.94 -12.42
CA GLU A 117 20.84 -21.40 -11.03
C GLU A 117 19.46 -21.22 -10.37
N PRO A 118 19.06 -22.13 -9.46
CA PRO A 118 17.83 -22.00 -8.70
C PRO A 118 17.81 -20.74 -7.84
N VAL A 119 16.66 -20.10 -7.77
CA VAL A 119 16.39 -18.95 -6.90
C VAL A 119 15.67 -19.46 -5.65
N GLU A 120 16.13 -19.05 -4.48
CA GLU A 120 15.46 -19.32 -3.21
C GLU A 120 14.39 -18.24 -2.93
N PRO A 121 13.27 -18.60 -2.26
CA PRO A 121 12.32 -17.60 -1.82
C PRO A 121 12.96 -16.69 -0.75
N LEU A 122 12.49 -15.45 -0.68
CA LEU A 122 12.95 -14.50 0.32
C LEU A 122 12.83 -15.09 1.74
N TYR A 123 11.71 -15.74 2.00
CA TYR A 123 11.43 -16.56 3.19
C TYR A 123 10.36 -17.61 2.85
N THR A 124 10.28 -18.61 3.69
CA THR A 124 9.35 -19.74 3.56
C THR A 124 8.18 -19.62 4.54
N LEU A 125 7.18 -20.48 4.38
CA LEU A 125 6.09 -20.60 5.36
C LEU A 125 6.62 -20.92 6.78
N MET A 126 7.67 -21.73 6.90
CA MET A 126 8.31 -22.02 8.19
C MET A 126 8.92 -20.76 8.83
N ASP A 127 9.53 -19.90 8.03
CA ASP A 127 10.09 -18.63 8.51
C ASP A 127 8.96 -17.67 8.98
N ALA A 128 7.84 -17.65 8.26
CA ALA A 128 6.66 -16.87 8.67
C ALA A 128 6.05 -17.40 9.98
N GLU A 129 5.90 -18.73 10.13
CA GLU A 129 5.41 -19.33 11.38
C GLU A 129 6.34 -19.03 12.56
N ALA A 130 7.66 -19.14 12.35
CA ALA A 130 8.63 -18.80 13.39
C ALA A 130 8.52 -17.30 13.80
N ALA A 131 8.26 -16.41 12.85
CA ALA A 131 8.11 -14.99 13.14
C ALA A 131 6.87 -14.68 13.98
N LEU A 132 5.78 -15.43 13.80
CA LEU A 132 4.55 -15.24 14.57
C LEU A 132 4.73 -15.58 16.07
N GLU A 133 5.69 -16.42 16.43
CA GLU A 133 5.99 -16.75 17.82
C GLU A 133 6.59 -15.58 18.62
N TYR A 134 7.15 -14.57 17.97
CA TYR A 134 7.71 -13.37 18.60
C TYR A 134 6.69 -12.27 18.84
N ILE A 135 5.43 -12.44 18.40
CA ILE A 135 4.41 -11.40 18.46
C ILE A 135 3.76 -11.36 19.84
N GLU A 136 3.86 -10.22 20.50
CA GLU A 136 3.09 -9.84 21.68
C GLU A 136 2.06 -8.79 21.32
N THR A 137 0.85 -8.92 21.86
CA THR A 137 -0.24 -7.99 21.53
C THR A 137 -0.65 -7.14 22.72
N VAL A 138 -1.03 -5.89 22.42
CA VAL A 138 -1.51 -4.89 23.37
C VAL A 138 -2.86 -4.33 22.91
N GLU A 139 -3.60 -3.71 23.80
CA GLU A 139 -4.84 -2.99 23.45
C GLU A 139 -4.56 -1.51 23.21
N TYR A 140 -5.44 -0.83 22.47
CA TYR A 140 -5.35 0.60 22.26
C TYR A 140 -5.34 1.38 23.58
N GLY A 141 -4.55 2.45 23.63
CA GLY A 141 -4.42 3.34 24.78
C GLY A 141 -3.58 2.77 25.94
N GLN A 142 -3.22 1.48 25.91
CA GLN A 142 -2.40 0.86 26.93
C GLN A 142 -0.96 1.39 26.83
N ILE A 143 -0.42 1.92 27.95
CA ILE A 143 1.00 2.28 28.05
C ILE A 143 1.80 1.04 28.47
N VAL A 144 2.79 0.70 27.68
CA VAL A 144 3.71 -0.42 27.90
C VAL A 144 5.11 0.10 28.19
N ASP A 145 5.70 -0.33 29.29
CA ASP A 145 7.12 -0.12 29.59
C ASP A 145 7.94 -1.10 28.72
N LEU A 146 8.46 -0.63 27.60
CA LEU A 146 9.17 -1.46 26.63
C LEU A 146 10.52 -1.93 27.16
N CYS A 147 11.31 -0.97 27.65
CA CYS A 147 12.60 -1.18 28.32
C CYS A 147 12.95 0.05 29.15
N GLN A 148 14.10 0.00 29.83
CA GLN A 148 14.54 1.11 30.65
C GLN A 148 14.57 2.43 29.86
N GLY A 149 13.76 3.40 30.30
CA GLY A 149 13.66 4.72 29.71
C GLY A 149 12.83 4.77 28.41
N VAL A 150 12.12 3.69 28.04
CA VAL A 150 11.26 3.68 26.86
C VAL A 150 9.88 3.15 27.20
N LYS A 151 8.85 3.95 26.87
CA LYS A 151 7.43 3.56 26.95
C LYS A 151 6.78 3.73 25.61
N VAL A 152 5.79 2.90 25.32
CA VAL A 152 5.04 2.94 24.07
C VAL A 152 3.54 2.89 24.30
N ARG A 153 2.77 3.47 23.39
CA ARG A 153 1.31 3.38 23.34
C ARG A 153 0.86 3.32 21.89
N PHE A 154 -0.14 2.48 21.63
CA PHE A 154 -0.77 2.34 20.33
C PHE A 154 -2.16 2.98 20.40
N ASN A 155 -2.47 3.89 19.47
CA ASN A 155 -3.80 4.49 19.34
C ASN A 155 -4.37 4.16 17.96
N ASP A 156 -5.68 4.23 17.81
CA ASP A 156 -6.33 3.91 16.54
C ASP A 156 -5.92 4.87 15.42
N ALA A 157 -5.45 4.33 14.31
CA ALA A 157 -5.08 5.09 13.12
C ALA A 157 -6.19 5.14 12.06
N GLY A 158 -7.29 4.43 12.26
CA GLY A 158 -8.46 4.47 11.39
C GLY A 158 -8.25 3.96 9.95
N HIS A 159 -7.14 3.29 9.67
CA HIS A 159 -6.77 2.86 8.31
C HIS A 159 -7.20 1.42 7.99
N LEU A 160 -6.98 0.54 8.94
CA LEU A 160 -7.27 -0.88 8.87
C LEU A 160 -7.69 -1.37 10.25
N LEU A 161 -8.46 -2.45 10.33
CA LEU A 161 -8.83 -3.05 11.63
C LEU A 161 -7.57 -3.38 12.43
N GLY A 162 -7.42 -2.71 13.58
CA GLY A 162 -6.25 -2.83 14.43
C GLY A 162 -5.07 -1.92 14.07
N SER A 163 -5.14 -1.13 12.99
CA SER A 163 -4.09 -0.16 12.62
C SER A 163 -3.85 0.86 13.73
N SER A 164 -2.62 1.30 13.88
CA SER A 164 -2.28 2.18 14.99
C SER A 164 -1.26 3.25 14.64
N THR A 165 -1.44 4.43 15.23
CA THR A 165 -0.37 5.36 15.48
C THR A 165 0.41 4.89 16.70
N VAL A 166 1.74 5.08 16.71
CA VAL A 166 2.61 4.61 17.78
C VAL A 166 3.29 5.80 18.46
N GLU A 167 3.01 6.01 19.73
CA GLU A 167 3.69 6.98 20.57
C GLU A 167 4.84 6.32 21.31
N VAL A 168 6.03 6.92 21.24
CA VAL A 168 7.24 6.42 21.92
C VAL A 168 7.81 7.53 22.78
N TRP A 169 7.83 7.33 24.10
CA TRP A 169 8.55 8.18 25.04
C TRP A 169 9.92 7.61 25.30
N MET A 170 10.95 8.41 25.14
CA MET A 170 12.35 8.02 25.29
C MET A 170 13.05 8.94 26.29
N THR A 171 13.73 8.36 27.27
CA THR A 171 14.56 9.08 28.24
C THR A 171 15.99 8.56 28.19
N GLU A 172 16.95 9.41 27.85
CA GLU A 172 18.37 9.09 27.77
C GLU A 172 19.20 10.28 28.27
N GLY A 173 20.15 10.03 29.15
CA GLY A 173 21.04 11.09 29.67
C GLY A 173 20.31 12.24 30.38
N GLY A 174 19.13 12.00 30.93
CA GLY A 174 18.31 13.03 31.60
C GLY A 174 17.44 13.87 30.64
N VAL A 175 17.49 13.62 29.32
CA VAL A 175 16.64 14.23 28.33
C VAL A 175 15.49 13.27 28.02
N THR A 176 14.26 13.78 28.02
CA THR A 176 13.07 13.03 27.59
C THR A 176 12.52 13.64 26.31
N LYS A 177 12.24 12.81 25.33
CA LYS A 177 11.59 13.17 24.05
C LYS A 177 10.45 12.20 23.75
N LYS A 178 9.39 12.72 23.14
CA LYS A 178 8.27 11.95 22.62
C LYS A 178 8.26 12.02 21.11
N ILE A 179 8.30 10.86 20.44
CA ILE A 179 8.10 10.74 18.99
C ILE A 179 6.82 9.96 18.71
N VAL A 180 6.09 10.39 17.69
CA VAL A 180 4.86 9.74 17.22
C VAL A 180 5.05 9.28 15.79
N PHE A 181 4.73 8.02 15.53
CA PHE A 181 4.65 7.45 14.18
C PHE A 181 3.19 7.33 13.79
N SER A 182 2.81 7.94 12.69
CA SER A 182 1.42 7.86 12.23
C SER A 182 1.03 6.44 11.80
N GLY A 183 1.97 5.62 11.34
CA GLY A 183 1.66 4.52 10.44
C GLY A 183 0.95 5.08 9.23
N ASP A 184 -0.02 4.34 8.69
CA ASP A 184 -0.95 4.84 7.69
C ASP A 184 -2.19 5.38 8.40
N LEU A 185 -2.57 6.61 8.10
CA LEU A 185 -3.75 7.25 8.64
C LEU A 185 -4.96 6.96 7.76
N GLY A 186 -6.05 6.59 8.40
CA GLY A 186 -7.30 6.31 7.71
C GLY A 186 -8.00 7.55 7.20
N ASN A 187 -8.85 7.34 6.20
CA ASN A 187 -9.80 8.36 5.80
C ASN A 187 -10.89 8.49 6.86
N VAL A 188 -11.52 9.66 6.95
CA VAL A 188 -12.63 9.90 7.88
C VAL A 188 -13.93 9.28 7.38
N ASP A 189 -14.86 9.02 8.30
CA ASP A 189 -16.20 8.46 8.03
C ASP A 189 -16.15 7.11 7.27
N GLN A 190 -15.12 6.29 7.48
CA GLN A 190 -15.10 4.94 6.95
C GLN A 190 -16.00 4.01 7.76
N PRO A 191 -16.79 3.13 7.13
CA PRO A 191 -17.64 2.21 7.87
C PRO A 191 -16.82 1.20 8.66
N VAL A 192 -17.35 0.76 9.81
CA VAL A 192 -16.84 -0.31 10.66
C VAL A 192 -15.70 0.11 11.59
N ILE A 193 -14.74 0.88 11.13
CA ILE A 193 -13.58 1.32 11.92
C ILE A 193 -13.72 2.78 12.32
N ARG A 194 -13.10 3.14 13.44
CA ARG A 194 -13.13 4.51 13.94
C ARG A 194 -12.22 5.42 13.13
N ASP A 195 -12.52 6.70 13.15
CA ASP A 195 -11.61 7.72 12.61
C ASP A 195 -10.26 7.73 13.35
N PRO A 196 -9.20 8.21 12.68
CA PRO A 196 -7.89 8.35 13.31
C PRO A 196 -7.95 9.15 14.60
N GLN A 197 -7.40 8.62 15.67
CA GLN A 197 -7.28 9.35 16.93
C GLN A 197 -6.23 10.46 16.81
N PHE A 198 -6.59 11.64 17.29
CA PHE A 198 -5.63 12.72 17.44
C PHE A 198 -4.68 12.45 18.61
N VAL A 199 -3.45 12.96 18.49
CA VAL A 199 -2.44 12.95 19.55
C VAL A 199 -2.11 14.40 19.91
N ASP A 200 -2.30 14.78 21.17
CA ASP A 200 -2.20 16.19 21.59
C ASP A 200 -0.78 16.74 21.54
N GLN A 201 0.23 15.92 21.83
CA GLN A 201 1.62 16.39 22.03
C GLN A 201 2.64 15.40 21.47
N ALA A 202 3.65 15.94 20.82
CA ALA A 202 4.86 15.23 20.41
C ALA A 202 6.02 16.23 20.26
N ASP A 203 7.26 15.80 20.55
CA ASP A 203 8.45 16.54 20.16
C ASP A 203 8.75 16.31 18.68
N TYR A 204 8.55 15.08 18.21
CA TYR A 204 8.77 14.66 16.83
C TYR A 204 7.61 13.83 16.32
N VAL A 205 7.37 13.92 15.00
CA VAL A 205 6.37 13.10 14.31
C VAL A 205 6.99 12.51 13.05
N VAL A 206 6.73 11.24 12.79
CA VAL A 206 6.98 10.59 11.49
C VAL A 206 5.63 10.30 10.88
N MET A 207 5.32 10.93 9.75
CA MET A 207 3.96 11.00 9.21
C MET A 207 3.91 10.55 7.76
N GLU A 208 2.89 9.74 7.41
CA GLU A 208 2.58 9.38 6.03
C GLU A 208 2.17 10.59 5.18
N SER A 209 2.26 10.43 3.86
CA SER A 209 1.87 11.45 2.88
C SER A 209 1.34 10.87 1.57
N THR A 210 0.74 9.68 1.60
CA THR A 210 0.27 8.95 0.41
C THR A 210 -0.61 9.83 -0.51
N TYR A 211 -1.51 10.60 0.07
CA TYR A 211 -2.35 11.58 -0.64
C TYR A 211 -2.11 13.02 -0.18
N GLY A 212 -0.88 13.35 0.19
CA GLY A 212 -0.49 14.70 0.64
C GLY A 212 -0.67 15.81 -0.40
N ASP A 213 -0.95 15.44 -1.66
CA ASP A 213 -1.12 16.38 -2.79
C ASP A 213 -2.56 16.57 -3.26
N ARG A 214 -3.54 15.77 -2.76
CA ARG A 214 -4.91 15.76 -3.31
C ARG A 214 -5.97 15.37 -2.31
N GLU A 215 -7.22 15.74 -2.64
CA GLU A 215 -8.43 15.35 -1.93
C GLU A 215 -9.08 14.12 -2.55
N HIS A 216 -9.94 13.46 -1.79
CA HIS A 216 -10.85 12.44 -2.30
C HIS A 216 -12.16 13.09 -2.72
N GLU A 217 -12.77 12.57 -3.78
CA GLU A 217 -14.09 12.99 -4.26
C GLU A 217 -15.07 11.80 -4.12
N PRO A 218 -15.59 11.54 -2.90
CA PRO A 218 -16.54 10.46 -2.71
C PRO A 218 -17.88 10.79 -3.38
N PRO A 219 -18.66 9.78 -3.84
CA PRO A 219 -20.05 9.99 -4.20
C PRO A 219 -20.87 10.37 -2.95
N GLU A 220 -22.05 10.99 -3.14
CA GLU A 220 -22.96 11.31 -2.03
C GLU A 220 -23.32 10.08 -1.19
N SER A 221 -23.42 8.91 -1.80
CA SER A 221 -23.66 7.62 -1.13
C SER A 221 -23.10 6.45 -1.93
N TYR A 222 -22.12 5.75 -1.40
CA TYR A 222 -21.58 4.52 -2.00
C TYR A 222 -22.64 3.43 -2.10
N THR A 223 -23.48 3.25 -1.08
CA THR A 223 -24.54 2.25 -0.99
C THR A 223 -25.52 2.44 -2.15
N HIS A 224 -26.00 3.66 -2.41
CA HIS A 224 -26.94 3.92 -3.51
C HIS A 224 -26.27 3.80 -4.87
N ALA A 225 -25.08 4.37 -5.06
CA ALA A 225 -24.37 4.29 -6.35
C ALA A 225 -24.04 2.84 -6.74
N LEU A 226 -23.65 2.01 -5.77
CA LEU A 226 -23.39 0.59 -6.00
C LEU A 226 -24.70 -0.18 -6.27
N ALA A 227 -25.78 0.13 -5.56
CA ALA A 227 -27.08 -0.50 -5.79
C ALA A 227 -27.63 -0.23 -7.19
N GLU A 228 -27.56 1.02 -7.66
CA GLU A 228 -27.96 1.40 -9.04
C GLU A 228 -27.14 0.65 -10.09
N LEU A 229 -25.82 0.53 -9.86
CA LEU A 229 -24.96 -0.22 -10.75
C LEU A 229 -25.30 -1.70 -10.79
N ILE A 230 -25.57 -2.31 -9.62
CA ILE A 230 -25.97 -3.73 -9.52
C ILE A 230 -27.27 -3.94 -10.29
N ASP A 231 -28.25 -3.09 -10.09
CA ASP A 231 -29.56 -3.19 -10.72
C ASP A 231 -29.46 -3.09 -12.26
N ASP A 232 -28.70 -2.13 -12.77
CA ASP A 232 -28.45 -1.96 -14.19
C ASP A 232 -27.70 -3.15 -14.81
N VAL A 233 -26.61 -3.62 -14.20
CA VAL A 233 -25.82 -4.74 -14.74
C VAL A 233 -26.64 -6.04 -14.73
N PHE A 234 -27.35 -6.32 -13.65
CA PHE A 234 -28.11 -7.55 -13.50
C PHE A 234 -29.37 -7.60 -14.38
N SER A 235 -30.01 -6.45 -14.62
CA SER A 235 -31.13 -6.38 -15.57
C SER A 235 -30.74 -6.80 -16.99
N ARG A 236 -29.44 -6.71 -17.33
CA ARG A 236 -28.84 -7.11 -18.60
C ARG A 236 -28.23 -8.53 -18.59
N GLY A 237 -28.30 -9.24 -17.46
CA GLY A 237 -27.70 -10.57 -17.30
C GLY A 237 -26.18 -10.58 -17.20
N GLY A 238 -25.59 -9.45 -16.81
CA GLY A 238 -24.14 -9.30 -16.62
C GLY A 238 -23.66 -9.70 -15.23
N ASN A 239 -22.34 -9.81 -15.06
CA ASN A 239 -21.65 -9.94 -13.78
C ASN A 239 -20.97 -8.63 -13.39
N ILE A 240 -20.79 -8.42 -12.09
CA ILE A 240 -19.94 -7.37 -11.55
C ILE A 240 -18.66 -8.00 -11.01
N ILE A 241 -17.52 -7.59 -11.53
CA ILE A 241 -16.19 -8.06 -11.12
C ILE A 241 -15.51 -6.92 -10.37
N ILE A 242 -15.15 -7.16 -9.11
CA ILE A 242 -14.53 -6.15 -8.24
C ILE A 242 -13.12 -6.62 -7.85
N PRO A 243 -12.07 -6.10 -8.50
CA PRO A 243 -10.70 -6.27 -8.02
C PRO A 243 -10.56 -5.58 -6.67
N SER A 244 -10.16 -6.32 -5.64
CA SER A 244 -10.10 -5.79 -4.28
C SER A 244 -8.91 -6.33 -3.51
N PHE A 245 -8.36 -5.53 -2.59
CA PHE A 245 -7.46 -6.05 -1.58
C PHE A 245 -8.21 -7.01 -0.65
N ALA A 246 -7.53 -8.08 -0.26
CA ALA A 246 -8.14 -9.15 0.52
C ALA A 246 -8.52 -8.71 1.94
N VAL A 247 -7.77 -7.76 2.50
CA VAL A 247 -7.94 -7.25 3.86
C VAL A 247 -8.33 -5.77 3.81
N GLY A 248 -9.30 -5.37 4.59
CA GLY A 248 -9.87 -4.03 4.68
C GLY A 248 -10.93 -3.79 3.60
N ARG A 249 -10.51 -3.52 2.36
CA ARG A 249 -11.41 -3.14 1.25
C ARG A 249 -12.49 -4.18 0.93
N THR A 250 -12.16 -5.47 0.98
CA THR A 250 -13.16 -6.51 0.76
C THR A 250 -14.25 -6.49 1.84
N GLN A 251 -13.88 -6.30 3.10
CA GLN A 251 -14.83 -6.25 4.22
C GLN A 251 -15.70 -5.00 4.16
N GLU A 252 -15.15 -3.86 3.80
CA GLU A 252 -15.92 -2.63 3.58
C GLU A 252 -16.96 -2.80 2.46
N LEU A 253 -16.59 -3.42 1.34
CA LEU A 253 -17.53 -3.76 0.27
C LEU A 253 -18.65 -4.69 0.76
N LEU A 254 -18.31 -5.69 1.58
CA LEU A 254 -19.32 -6.59 2.17
C LEU A 254 -20.28 -5.83 3.08
N TYR A 255 -19.82 -4.85 3.85
CA TYR A 255 -20.65 -3.98 4.67
C TYR A 255 -21.65 -3.19 3.81
N PHE A 256 -21.20 -2.49 2.76
CA PHE A 256 -22.10 -1.77 1.85
C PHE A 256 -23.11 -2.71 1.15
N ILE A 257 -22.67 -3.90 0.72
CA ILE A 257 -23.56 -4.86 0.07
C ILE A 257 -24.61 -5.41 1.04
N ARG A 258 -24.24 -5.61 2.33
CA ARG A 258 -25.20 -5.97 3.37
C ARG A 258 -26.28 -4.89 3.49
N GLU A 259 -25.90 -3.63 3.62
CA GLU A 259 -26.85 -2.51 3.66
C GLU A 259 -27.77 -2.46 2.44
N ILE A 260 -27.24 -2.65 1.23
CA ILE A 260 -27.99 -2.70 -0.02
C ILE A 260 -29.07 -3.78 0.04
N LYS A 261 -28.72 -4.96 0.59
CA LYS A 261 -29.66 -6.09 0.73
C LYS A 261 -30.71 -5.83 1.81
N ASP A 262 -30.31 -5.34 2.97
CA ASP A 262 -31.19 -5.06 4.11
C ASP A 262 -32.23 -3.98 3.75
N GLN A 263 -31.80 -2.95 3.02
CA GLN A 263 -32.69 -1.89 2.52
C GLN A 263 -33.47 -2.28 1.25
N GLY A 264 -33.14 -3.43 0.63
CA GLY A 264 -33.80 -3.90 -0.57
C GLY A 264 -33.66 -2.94 -1.76
N LEU A 265 -32.50 -2.33 -1.94
CA LEU A 265 -32.26 -1.29 -2.97
C LEU A 265 -32.21 -1.86 -4.38
N VAL A 266 -31.75 -3.10 -4.57
CA VAL A 266 -31.69 -3.77 -5.87
C VAL A 266 -33.05 -4.42 -6.18
N LYS A 267 -33.65 -4.04 -7.30
CA LYS A 267 -35.02 -4.48 -7.73
C LYS A 267 -35.01 -5.58 -8.78
N SER A 268 -34.04 -5.58 -9.70
CA SER A 268 -33.96 -6.54 -10.82
C SER A 268 -33.74 -7.97 -10.34
N VAL A 269 -32.86 -8.15 -9.34
CA VAL A 269 -32.52 -9.46 -8.77
C VAL A 269 -32.34 -9.30 -7.24
N PRO A 270 -33.43 -9.21 -6.45
CA PRO A 270 -33.36 -8.94 -5.02
C PRO A 270 -32.50 -9.93 -4.22
N ASN A 271 -32.49 -11.20 -4.63
CA ASN A 271 -31.73 -12.27 -3.98
C ASN A 271 -30.41 -12.58 -4.71
N PHE A 272 -29.69 -11.53 -5.14
CA PHE A 272 -28.44 -11.71 -5.87
C PHE A 272 -27.34 -12.36 -5.03
N THR A 273 -26.44 -13.08 -5.73
CA THR A 273 -25.29 -13.76 -5.13
C THR A 273 -24.06 -12.87 -5.15
N VAL A 274 -23.30 -12.92 -4.05
CA VAL A 274 -21.99 -12.28 -3.89
C VAL A 274 -20.96 -13.35 -3.56
N CYS A 275 -19.89 -13.40 -4.34
CA CYS A 275 -18.82 -14.38 -4.18
C CYS A 275 -17.52 -13.66 -3.86
N VAL A 276 -16.92 -13.96 -2.70
CA VAL A 276 -15.55 -13.55 -2.37
C VAL A 276 -14.63 -14.68 -2.79
N ASP A 277 -13.92 -14.49 -3.90
CA ASP A 277 -13.00 -15.49 -4.44
C ASP A 277 -11.54 -15.14 -4.15
N SER A 278 -11.20 -15.25 -2.87
CA SER A 278 -9.86 -15.10 -2.32
C SER A 278 -9.79 -15.82 -0.97
N PRO A 279 -8.94 -16.86 -0.83
CA PRO A 279 -8.75 -17.52 0.46
C PRO A 279 -8.33 -16.57 1.58
N LEU A 280 -7.39 -15.66 1.29
CA LEU A 280 -6.94 -14.64 2.26
C LEU A 280 -8.11 -13.73 2.67
N ALA A 281 -8.95 -13.30 1.72
CA ALA A 281 -10.11 -12.46 2.05
C ALA A 281 -11.15 -13.20 2.90
N ALA A 282 -11.33 -14.51 2.68
CA ALA A 282 -12.18 -15.35 3.50
C ALA A 282 -11.67 -15.45 4.95
N GLU A 283 -10.36 -15.68 5.13
CA GLU A 283 -9.73 -15.70 6.46
C GLU A 283 -9.80 -14.32 7.15
N ALA A 284 -9.54 -13.23 6.41
CA ALA A 284 -9.68 -11.87 6.95
C ALA A 284 -11.14 -11.60 7.39
N THR A 285 -12.12 -11.97 6.56
CA THR A 285 -13.54 -11.80 6.91
C THR A 285 -13.91 -12.58 8.18
N ARG A 286 -13.29 -13.73 8.42
CA ARG A 286 -13.47 -14.48 9.67
C ARG A 286 -12.92 -13.70 10.88
N ILE A 287 -11.75 -13.05 10.76
CA ILE A 287 -11.20 -12.18 11.82
C ILE A 287 -12.12 -10.99 12.06
N TYR A 288 -12.57 -10.33 10.99
CA TYR A 288 -13.53 -9.20 11.05
C TYR A 288 -14.92 -9.60 11.60
N SER A 289 -15.27 -10.87 11.60
CA SER A 289 -16.50 -11.40 12.21
C SER A 289 -16.28 -11.94 13.63
N GLY A 290 -15.08 -11.77 14.19
CA GLY A 290 -14.70 -12.25 15.52
C GLY A 290 -14.95 -11.24 16.65
N ASP A 291 -14.08 -11.25 17.66
CA ASP A 291 -14.14 -10.31 18.79
C ASP A 291 -13.49 -8.97 18.42
N LEU A 292 -14.32 -7.99 18.08
CA LEU A 292 -13.91 -6.64 17.65
C LEU A 292 -14.09 -5.58 18.75
N ARG A 293 -14.32 -5.98 20.00
CA ARG A 293 -14.53 -5.02 21.12
C ARG A 293 -13.34 -4.07 21.22
N GLY A 294 -13.64 -2.77 21.29
CA GLY A 294 -12.65 -1.69 21.38
C GLY A 294 -12.07 -1.21 20.02
N TYR A 295 -12.53 -1.78 18.89
CA TYR A 295 -12.03 -1.47 17.56
C TYR A 295 -13.08 -0.94 16.58
N LEU A 296 -14.36 -1.14 16.87
CA LEU A 296 -15.47 -0.71 16.02
C LEU A 296 -15.86 0.74 16.28
N ASP A 297 -16.43 1.39 15.24
CA ASP A 297 -17.16 2.64 15.35
C ASP A 297 -18.52 2.44 16.05
N GLU A 298 -19.24 3.55 16.33
CA GLU A 298 -20.52 3.51 17.06
C GLU A 298 -21.63 2.82 16.25
N GLU A 299 -21.63 2.98 14.91
CA GLU A 299 -22.64 2.40 14.02
C GLU A 299 -22.47 0.88 13.93
N ALA A 300 -21.26 0.41 13.73
CA ALA A 300 -20.98 -1.03 13.73
C ALA A 300 -21.26 -1.69 15.09
N ILE A 301 -20.96 -0.99 16.20
CA ILE A 301 -21.33 -1.44 17.56
C ILE A 301 -22.84 -1.62 17.67
N ALA A 302 -23.65 -0.66 17.18
CA ALA A 302 -25.10 -0.74 17.22
C ALA A 302 -25.63 -1.95 16.43
N VAL A 303 -25.09 -2.21 15.24
CA VAL A 303 -25.44 -3.39 14.42
C VAL A 303 -25.13 -4.69 15.16
N VAL A 304 -23.93 -4.83 15.73
CA VAL A 304 -23.52 -6.04 16.48
C VAL A 304 -24.37 -6.22 17.75
N GLN A 305 -24.69 -5.17 18.47
CA GLN A 305 -25.56 -5.21 19.65
C GLN A 305 -26.99 -5.59 19.27
N GLY A 306 -27.45 -5.24 18.05
CA GLY A 306 -28.72 -5.70 17.49
C GLY A 306 -28.75 -7.20 17.17
N GLY A 307 -27.63 -7.90 17.30
CA GLY A 307 -27.51 -9.34 16.99
C GLY A 307 -27.25 -9.63 15.51
N GLU A 308 -26.94 -8.61 14.72
CA GLU A 308 -26.63 -8.73 13.28
C GLU A 308 -25.13 -8.91 13.05
N ASN A 309 -24.76 -9.51 11.91
CA ASN A 309 -23.37 -9.63 11.48
C ASN A 309 -23.04 -8.54 10.44
N LEU A 310 -21.89 -7.89 10.61
CA LEU A 310 -21.47 -6.79 9.74
C LEU A 310 -21.15 -7.23 8.31
N PHE A 311 -20.70 -8.48 8.12
CA PHE A 311 -20.09 -8.96 6.87
C PHE A 311 -20.75 -10.19 6.29
N THR A 312 -21.82 -10.70 6.91
CA THR A 312 -22.52 -11.90 6.45
C THR A 312 -23.99 -11.57 6.16
N PHE A 313 -24.49 -12.06 5.04
CA PHE A 313 -25.86 -11.85 4.58
C PHE A 313 -26.30 -13.02 3.67
N PRO A 314 -27.60 -13.25 3.45
CA PRO A 314 -28.09 -14.28 2.52
C PRO A 314 -27.53 -14.08 1.11
N GLY A 315 -26.98 -15.16 0.53
CA GLY A 315 -26.38 -15.15 -0.82
C GLY A 315 -24.90 -14.78 -0.87
N LEU A 316 -24.23 -14.58 0.28
CA LEU A 316 -22.76 -14.51 0.34
C LEU A 316 -22.17 -15.91 0.26
N THR A 317 -21.14 -16.06 -0.57
CA THR A 317 -20.33 -17.28 -0.71
C THR A 317 -18.86 -16.93 -0.61
N LEU A 318 -18.12 -17.63 0.23
CA LEU A 318 -16.66 -17.53 0.34
C LEU A 318 -16.07 -18.77 -0.33
N THR A 319 -15.20 -18.60 -1.32
CA THR A 319 -14.57 -19.71 -2.02
C THR A 319 -13.17 -19.97 -1.48
N HIS A 320 -12.84 -21.24 -1.32
CA HIS A 320 -11.54 -21.68 -0.79
C HIS A 320 -10.71 -22.41 -1.86
N THR A 321 -11.34 -23.25 -2.67
CA THR A 321 -10.65 -24.13 -3.64
C THR A 321 -10.58 -23.54 -5.05
N ALA A 322 -9.68 -24.08 -5.87
CA ALA A 322 -9.60 -23.71 -7.28
C ALA A 322 -10.79 -24.25 -8.10
N GLU A 323 -11.40 -25.34 -7.67
CA GLU A 323 -12.60 -25.94 -8.27
C GLU A 323 -13.80 -25.01 -8.08
N GLU A 324 -14.03 -24.52 -6.87
CA GLU A 324 -15.06 -23.54 -6.55
C GLU A 324 -14.89 -22.26 -7.38
N SER A 325 -13.67 -21.74 -7.47
CA SER A 325 -13.33 -20.56 -8.27
C SER A 325 -13.65 -20.76 -9.76
N ARG A 326 -13.34 -21.94 -10.32
CA ARG A 326 -13.67 -22.25 -11.73
C ARG A 326 -15.18 -22.33 -11.95
N ALA A 327 -15.92 -22.93 -11.04
CA ALA A 327 -17.37 -23.05 -11.11
C ALA A 327 -18.06 -21.69 -11.19
N LEU A 328 -17.51 -20.64 -10.56
CA LEU A 328 -18.05 -19.26 -10.68
C LEU A 328 -18.02 -18.73 -12.11
N ASN A 329 -17.01 -19.10 -12.90
CA ASN A 329 -16.88 -18.67 -14.29
C ASN A 329 -17.75 -19.50 -15.26
N GLU A 330 -18.16 -20.70 -14.87
CA GLU A 330 -19.05 -21.58 -15.64
C GLU A 330 -20.52 -21.25 -15.40
N ASP A 331 -20.86 -20.79 -14.19
CA ASP A 331 -22.22 -20.38 -13.83
C ASP A 331 -22.61 -19.06 -14.51
N ARG A 332 -23.72 -19.10 -15.28
CA ARG A 332 -24.23 -17.97 -16.09
C ARG A 332 -25.14 -17.02 -15.32
N SER A 333 -25.52 -17.34 -14.09
CA SER A 333 -26.33 -16.42 -13.27
C SER A 333 -25.57 -15.14 -12.95
N SER A 334 -26.28 -14.02 -12.94
CA SER A 334 -25.69 -12.72 -12.56
C SER A 334 -25.25 -12.74 -11.11
N LYS A 335 -24.01 -12.31 -10.87
CA LYS A 335 -23.40 -12.28 -9.53
C LYS A 335 -22.35 -11.19 -9.42
N ILE A 336 -22.05 -10.80 -8.19
CA ILE A 336 -20.87 -10.00 -7.85
C ILE A 336 -19.73 -10.97 -7.51
N ILE A 337 -18.55 -10.75 -8.08
CA ILE A 337 -17.32 -11.48 -7.75
C ILE A 337 -16.30 -10.48 -7.23
N ILE A 338 -15.96 -10.58 -5.96
CA ILE A 338 -14.90 -9.80 -5.31
C ILE A 338 -13.66 -10.70 -5.22
N SER A 339 -12.54 -10.28 -5.79
CA SER A 339 -11.35 -11.14 -5.86
C SER A 339 -10.05 -10.35 -5.82
N ALA A 340 -9.02 -10.90 -5.18
CA ALA A 340 -7.68 -10.34 -5.15
C ALA A 340 -6.90 -10.75 -6.44
N SER A 341 -5.94 -9.91 -6.91
CA SER A 341 -5.42 -8.68 -6.33
C SER A 341 -6.20 -7.45 -6.79
N GLY A 342 -6.15 -6.39 -6.00
CA GLY A 342 -6.84 -5.12 -6.30
C GLY A 342 -6.35 -4.41 -7.57
N MET A 343 -5.09 -4.64 -7.99
CA MET A 343 -4.48 -4.05 -9.19
C MET A 343 -4.50 -4.98 -10.41
N CYS A 344 -5.10 -6.17 -10.29
CA CYS A 344 -5.28 -7.17 -11.36
C CYS A 344 -3.99 -7.84 -11.88
N ASP A 345 -2.84 -7.66 -11.25
CA ASP A 345 -1.57 -8.20 -11.74
C ASP A 345 -1.36 -9.67 -11.38
N ALA A 346 -1.97 -10.13 -10.31
CA ALA A 346 -1.89 -11.49 -9.79
C ALA A 346 -3.24 -12.01 -9.32
N GLY A 347 -3.31 -13.25 -8.90
CA GLY A 347 -4.46 -13.84 -8.23
C GLY A 347 -5.60 -14.30 -9.14
N ARG A 348 -6.66 -14.74 -8.49
CA ARG A 348 -7.86 -15.32 -9.15
C ARG A 348 -8.64 -14.29 -9.96
N ILE A 349 -8.54 -13.00 -9.62
CA ILE A 349 -9.17 -11.91 -10.35
C ILE A 349 -8.86 -11.97 -11.86
N ARG A 350 -7.65 -12.36 -12.26
CA ARG A 350 -7.25 -12.45 -13.67
C ARG A 350 -8.06 -13.48 -14.44
N HIS A 351 -8.49 -14.57 -13.81
CA HIS A 351 -9.38 -15.56 -14.41
C HIS A 351 -10.78 -14.98 -14.61
N HIS A 352 -11.31 -14.28 -13.60
CA HIS A 352 -12.62 -13.63 -13.71
C HIS A 352 -12.62 -12.53 -14.77
N LEU A 353 -11.56 -11.74 -14.88
CA LEU A 353 -11.39 -10.76 -15.95
C LEU A 353 -11.36 -11.40 -17.33
N LYS A 354 -10.63 -12.52 -17.51
CA LYS A 354 -10.62 -13.28 -18.77
C LYS A 354 -12.03 -13.69 -19.22
N HIS A 355 -12.88 -14.12 -18.29
CA HIS A 355 -14.23 -14.59 -18.57
C HIS A 355 -15.28 -13.49 -18.71
N ASN A 356 -15.02 -12.28 -18.23
CA ASN A 356 -16.01 -11.20 -18.16
C ASN A 356 -15.67 -9.95 -18.98
N LEU A 357 -14.41 -9.64 -19.27
CA LEU A 357 -14.02 -8.41 -20.00
C LEU A 357 -14.62 -8.30 -21.40
N TRP A 358 -14.80 -9.41 -22.08
CA TRP A 358 -15.36 -9.42 -23.45
C TRP A 358 -16.89 -9.35 -23.49
N ARG A 359 -17.56 -9.42 -22.33
CA ARG A 359 -19.02 -9.43 -22.17
C ARG A 359 -19.54 -8.01 -21.96
N PRO A 360 -20.27 -7.41 -22.92
CA PRO A 360 -20.75 -6.02 -22.83
C PRO A 360 -21.80 -5.80 -21.73
N GLU A 361 -22.49 -6.85 -21.30
CA GLU A 361 -23.45 -6.81 -20.20
C GLU A 361 -22.78 -6.73 -18.83
N SER A 362 -21.52 -7.16 -18.70
CA SER A 362 -20.77 -7.18 -17.44
C SER A 362 -20.09 -5.83 -17.13
N ALA A 363 -19.71 -5.65 -15.87
CA ALA A 363 -18.92 -4.51 -15.41
C ALA A 363 -17.70 -4.95 -14.59
N VAL A 364 -16.61 -4.19 -14.71
CA VAL A 364 -15.45 -4.26 -13.80
C VAL A 364 -15.43 -2.98 -13.00
N VAL A 365 -15.41 -3.09 -11.68
CA VAL A 365 -15.52 -1.95 -10.75
C VAL A 365 -14.25 -1.83 -9.94
N PHE A 366 -13.48 -0.79 -10.17
CA PHE A 366 -12.32 -0.47 -9.39
C PHE A 366 -12.71 0.37 -8.18
N VAL A 367 -12.25 -0.03 -7.02
CA VAL A 367 -12.58 0.56 -5.71
C VAL A 367 -11.33 1.04 -4.94
N GLY A 368 -10.22 1.22 -5.65
CA GLY A 368 -8.96 1.67 -5.06
C GLY A 368 -7.98 2.12 -6.12
N TYR A 369 -6.87 2.69 -5.67
CA TYR A 369 -5.81 3.19 -6.52
C TYR A 369 -5.25 2.11 -7.45
N GLN A 370 -4.96 2.50 -8.68
CA GLN A 370 -4.35 1.64 -9.70
C GLN A 370 -3.00 2.23 -10.11
N ALA A 371 -1.92 1.58 -9.70
CA ALA A 371 -0.56 2.03 -9.98
C ALA A 371 -0.23 1.97 -11.47
N GLU A 372 0.62 2.88 -11.93
CA GLU A 372 1.10 2.88 -13.32
C GLU A 372 1.74 1.54 -13.69
N GLY A 373 1.46 1.09 -14.91
CA GLY A 373 1.97 -0.17 -15.45
C GLY A 373 1.13 -1.41 -15.11
N THR A 374 0.20 -1.33 -14.14
CA THR A 374 -0.68 -2.43 -13.77
C THR A 374 -1.76 -2.69 -14.80
N LEU A 375 -2.31 -3.91 -14.78
CA LEU A 375 -3.43 -4.25 -15.65
C LEU A 375 -4.67 -3.41 -15.31
N GLY A 376 -4.93 -3.17 -14.03
CA GLY A 376 -6.05 -2.34 -13.59
C GLY A 376 -5.95 -0.91 -14.12
N ARG A 377 -4.77 -0.30 -14.06
CA ARG A 377 -4.51 1.03 -14.62
C ARG A 377 -4.78 1.09 -16.12
N ARG A 378 -4.28 0.13 -16.88
CA ARG A 378 -4.53 0.03 -18.33
C ARG A 378 -6.01 -0.08 -18.67
N LEU A 379 -6.80 -0.80 -17.87
CA LEU A 379 -8.25 -0.91 -18.04
C LEU A 379 -8.93 0.44 -17.78
N LEU A 380 -8.57 1.15 -16.71
CA LEU A 380 -9.08 2.50 -16.41
C LEU A 380 -8.73 3.52 -17.50
N GLU A 381 -7.56 3.41 -18.11
CA GLU A 381 -7.11 4.26 -19.22
C GLU A 381 -7.82 3.93 -20.55
N GLY A 382 -8.73 2.96 -20.56
CA GLY A 382 -9.58 2.65 -21.71
C GLY A 382 -8.94 1.70 -22.73
N ALA A 383 -8.06 0.79 -22.31
CA ALA A 383 -7.51 -0.26 -23.15
C ALA A 383 -8.65 -1.01 -23.88
N LYS A 384 -8.54 -1.19 -25.20
CA LYS A 384 -9.54 -1.88 -26.01
C LYS A 384 -9.36 -3.40 -26.01
N SER A 385 -8.16 -3.86 -25.73
CA SER A 385 -7.83 -5.27 -25.51
C SER A 385 -6.70 -5.38 -24.49
N VAL A 386 -6.65 -6.53 -23.79
CA VAL A 386 -5.58 -6.86 -22.84
C VAL A 386 -5.16 -8.31 -23.02
N LYS A 387 -3.90 -8.63 -22.68
CA LYS A 387 -3.38 -9.99 -22.77
C LYS A 387 -3.46 -10.66 -21.40
N LEU A 388 -4.26 -11.75 -21.29
CA LEU A 388 -4.40 -12.57 -20.09
C LEU A 388 -4.06 -14.02 -20.41
N PHE A 389 -3.14 -14.62 -19.65
CA PHE A 389 -2.69 -16.02 -19.84
C PHE A 389 -2.27 -16.36 -21.29
N GLY A 390 -1.68 -15.39 -21.99
CA GLY A 390 -1.26 -15.58 -23.38
C GLY A 390 -2.34 -15.28 -24.44
N GLU A 391 -3.60 -15.12 -24.06
CA GLU A 391 -4.72 -14.80 -24.95
C GLU A 391 -5.01 -13.30 -24.97
N GLU A 392 -5.37 -12.77 -26.12
CA GLU A 392 -5.86 -11.39 -26.27
C GLU A 392 -7.36 -11.36 -26.00
N ILE A 393 -7.76 -10.56 -25.01
CA ILE A 393 -9.16 -10.41 -24.57
C ILE A 393 -9.63 -9.00 -24.90
N ALA A 394 -10.70 -8.88 -25.67
CA ALA A 394 -11.34 -7.60 -25.97
C ALA A 394 -11.97 -7.02 -24.69
N VAL A 395 -11.86 -5.71 -24.48
CA VAL A 395 -12.51 -5.00 -23.36
C VAL A 395 -13.81 -4.40 -23.89
N ARG A 396 -14.92 -5.07 -23.61
CA ARG A 396 -16.31 -4.67 -23.95
C ARG A 396 -17.15 -4.43 -22.71
N ALA A 397 -16.77 -5.04 -21.57
CA ALA A 397 -17.38 -4.77 -20.27
C ALA A 397 -17.21 -3.29 -19.90
N ARG A 398 -18.16 -2.75 -19.15
CA ARG A 398 -18.00 -1.40 -18.60
C ARG A 398 -16.90 -1.39 -17.56
N ILE A 399 -15.99 -0.43 -17.68
CA ILE A 399 -14.95 -0.17 -16.68
C ILE A 399 -15.40 1.03 -15.87
N ILE A 400 -15.56 0.83 -14.57
CA ILE A 400 -16.09 1.84 -13.65
C ILE A 400 -15.05 2.05 -12.55
N ASN A 401 -14.79 3.30 -12.22
CA ASN A 401 -13.99 3.68 -11.07
C ASN A 401 -14.93 4.30 -10.03
N PHE A 402 -14.86 3.78 -8.80
CA PHE A 402 -15.51 4.39 -7.65
C PHE A 402 -14.44 5.20 -6.89
N PRO A 403 -14.36 6.52 -7.12
CA PRO A 403 -13.37 7.35 -6.47
C PRO A 403 -13.68 7.48 -4.98
N GLY A 404 -12.64 7.79 -4.18
CA GLY A 404 -12.82 8.11 -2.77
C GLY A 404 -12.90 6.92 -1.81
N LEU A 405 -13.04 5.68 -2.31
CA LEU A 405 -12.87 4.48 -1.46
C LEU A 405 -11.37 4.22 -1.21
N SER A 406 -10.62 5.21 -0.75
CA SER A 406 -9.26 5.00 -0.28
C SER A 406 -9.25 4.80 1.23
N SER A 407 -8.45 3.83 1.70
CA SER A 407 -8.24 3.65 3.13
C SER A 407 -7.29 4.69 3.74
N HIS A 408 -6.48 5.39 2.93
CA HIS A 408 -5.62 6.47 3.41
C HIS A 408 -6.36 7.79 3.47
N ALA A 409 -5.99 8.60 4.43
CA ALA A 409 -6.46 9.96 4.58
C ALA A 409 -6.11 10.83 3.35
N ALA A 410 -7.03 11.69 2.94
CA ALA A 410 -6.78 12.74 1.96
C ALA A 410 -5.92 13.86 2.55
N ARG A 411 -5.53 14.83 1.72
CA ARG A 411 -4.66 15.94 2.14
C ARG A 411 -5.21 16.73 3.33
N SER A 412 -6.49 17.08 3.31
CA SER A 412 -7.09 17.90 4.37
C SER A 412 -7.10 17.18 5.73
N PRO A 413 -7.58 15.93 5.87
CA PRO A 413 -7.46 15.18 7.11
C PRO A 413 -6.01 14.98 7.59
N LEU A 414 -5.05 14.75 6.67
CA LEU A 414 -3.63 14.65 7.04
C LEU A 414 -3.12 15.96 7.65
N LEU A 415 -3.47 17.11 7.07
CA LEU A 415 -3.09 18.41 7.60
C LEU A 415 -3.76 18.69 8.94
N GLU A 416 -5.06 18.38 9.09
CA GLU A 416 -5.81 18.53 10.34
C GLU A 416 -5.18 17.71 11.46
N TRP A 417 -4.79 16.46 11.18
CA TRP A 417 -4.11 15.60 12.14
C TRP A 417 -2.75 16.18 12.57
N ALA A 418 -1.98 16.74 11.63
CA ALA A 418 -0.70 17.38 11.93
C ALA A 418 -0.86 18.71 12.69
N GLU A 419 -1.91 19.48 12.42
CA GLU A 419 -2.20 20.76 13.09
C GLU A 419 -2.71 20.57 14.53
N HIS A 420 -3.18 19.37 14.89
CA HIS A 420 -3.71 19.09 16.23
C HIS A 420 -2.65 19.16 17.34
N PHE A 421 -1.39 18.88 17.02
CA PHE A 421 -0.33 18.92 18.03
C PHE A 421 -0.16 20.31 18.67
N SER A 422 -0.23 20.38 20.00
CA SER A 422 -0.05 21.62 20.78
C SER A 422 0.82 21.36 22.02
N PRO A 423 2.03 21.94 22.13
CA PRO A 423 2.67 22.81 21.13
C PRO A 423 3.03 22.07 19.83
N LYS A 424 3.30 22.83 18.76
CA LYS A 424 3.77 22.28 17.49
C LYS A 424 5.05 21.45 17.71
N PRO A 425 5.22 20.33 17.00
CA PRO A 425 6.42 19.51 17.07
C PRO A 425 7.69 20.28 16.68
N GLU A 426 8.82 19.88 17.23
CA GLU A 426 10.14 20.40 16.82
C GLU A 426 10.43 20.07 15.34
N GLN A 427 9.97 18.89 14.88
CA GLN A 427 10.05 18.46 13.48
C GLN A 427 9.01 17.40 13.15
N ILE A 428 8.37 17.51 11.97
CA ILE A 428 7.62 16.43 11.33
C ILE A 428 8.48 15.86 10.20
N PHE A 429 8.75 14.57 10.24
CA PHE A 429 9.38 13.82 9.16
C PHE A 429 8.30 13.24 8.26
N VAL A 430 8.26 13.70 7.01
CA VAL A 430 7.25 13.29 6.02
C VAL A 430 7.76 12.09 5.24
N VAL A 431 7.09 10.96 5.37
CA VAL A 431 7.44 9.67 4.77
C VAL A 431 6.25 9.06 4.04
N HIS A 432 6.37 7.84 3.53
CA HIS A 432 5.29 7.05 2.94
C HIS A 432 4.49 7.83 1.89
N GLY A 433 5.19 8.29 0.87
CA GLY A 433 4.67 9.02 -0.29
C GLY A 433 5.71 9.03 -1.40
N ASP A 434 5.27 9.15 -2.64
CA ASP A 434 6.17 9.31 -3.79
C ASP A 434 6.99 10.60 -3.64
N ALA A 435 8.20 10.62 -4.21
CA ALA A 435 9.15 11.71 -4.07
C ALA A 435 8.56 13.13 -4.25
N PRO A 436 7.73 13.43 -5.28
CA PRO A 436 7.11 14.76 -5.38
C PRO A 436 6.10 15.04 -4.27
N ILE A 437 5.37 14.02 -3.82
CA ILE A 437 4.27 14.17 -2.86
C ILE A 437 4.81 14.45 -1.46
N THR A 438 5.86 13.74 -1.03
CA THR A 438 6.50 13.98 0.27
C THR A 438 6.99 15.42 0.41
N GLU A 439 7.61 15.96 -0.64
CA GLU A 439 8.09 17.35 -0.64
C GLU A 439 6.93 18.36 -0.66
N ILE A 440 5.91 18.13 -1.50
CA ILE A 440 4.70 18.98 -1.56
C ILE A 440 4.01 19.02 -0.20
N PHE A 441 3.90 17.89 0.48
CA PHE A 441 3.24 17.83 1.79
C PHE A 441 4.11 18.47 2.89
N ALA A 442 5.42 18.26 2.86
CA ALA A 442 6.35 18.93 3.77
C ALA A 442 6.29 20.45 3.62
N ASP A 443 6.20 20.96 2.40
CA ASP A 443 6.05 22.41 2.15
C ASP A 443 4.68 22.91 2.61
N ALA A 444 3.61 22.14 2.42
CA ALA A 444 2.28 22.50 2.93
C ALA A 444 2.21 22.61 4.47
N LEU A 445 3.01 21.79 5.18
CA LEU A 445 3.17 21.91 6.65
C LEU A 445 3.97 23.15 7.04
N LYS A 446 5.06 23.46 6.32
CA LYS A 446 5.86 24.68 6.55
C LYS A 446 5.04 25.95 6.33
N ASP A 447 4.17 25.98 5.30
CA ASP A 447 3.25 27.10 5.06
C ASP A 447 2.27 27.34 6.22
N ARG A 448 2.14 26.37 7.13
CA ARG A 448 1.36 26.42 8.38
C ARG A 448 2.21 26.65 9.63
N ASP A 449 3.46 27.10 9.44
CA ASP A 449 4.45 27.25 10.51
C ASP A 449 4.71 25.96 11.30
N ILE A 450 4.60 24.80 10.68
CA ILE A 450 4.97 23.51 11.26
C ILE A 450 6.30 23.08 10.63
N PRO A 451 7.39 22.92 11.44
CA PRO A 451 8.66 22.44 10.90
C PRO A 451 8.50 21.04 10.29
N ALA A 452 8.82 20.89 9.02
CA ALA A 452 8.67 19.63 8.31
C ALA A 452 9.87 19.35 7.39
N HIS A 453 10.20 18.07 7.24
CA HIS A 453 11.30 17.58 6.42
C HIS A 453 10.94 16.22 5.81
N ALA A 454 11.21 16.03 4.52
CA ALA A 454 11.10 14.73 3.85
C ALA A 454 12.48 14.04 3.89
N PRO A 455 12.69 13.05 4.78
CA PRO A 455 14.00 12.43 4.97
C PRO A 455 14.36 11.54 3.78
N LEU A 456 15.65 11.49 3.47
CA LEU A 456 16.20 10.57 2.49
C LEU A 456 16.46 9.18 3.11
N TYR A 457 16.56 8.18 2.25
CA TYR A 457 16.91 6.82 2.66
C TYR A 457 18.25 6.79 3.40
N ARG A 458 18.31 6.11 4.57
CA ARG A 458 19.45 6.07 5.51
C ARG A 458 19.84 7.42 6.12
N GLU A 459 18.97 8.41 6.08
CA GLU A 459 19.19 9.63 6.83
C GLU A 459 19.15 9.35 8.33
N VAL A 460 20.09 9.96 9.08
CA VAL A 460 20.18 9.82 10.54
C VAL A 460 19.98 11.18 11.19
N TYR A 461 19.08 11.24 12.18
CA TYR A 461 18.74 12.46 12.90
C TYR A 461 18.88 12.28 14.41
N ASP A 462 19.54 13.23 15.08
CA ASP A 462 19.66 13.27 16.55
C ASP A 462 18.45 13.99 17.14
N LEU A 463 17.60 13.23 17.83
CA LEU A 463 16.39 13.73 18.47
C LEU A 463 16.67 14.54 19.76
N ALA A 464 17.82 14.35 20.41
CA ALA A 464 18.18 15.13 21.59
C ALA A 464 18.71 16.51 21.22
N ALA A 465 19.50 16.59 20.14
CA ALA A 465 20.10 17.83 19.66
C ALA A 465 19.28 18.55 18.58
N ASN A 466 18.21 17.92 18.08
CA ASN A 466 17.40 18.39 16.96
C ASN A 466 18.24 18.72 15.72
N THR A 467 19.11 17.79 15.30
CA THR A 467 20.04 18.00 14.18
C THR A 467 20.20 16.74 13.33
N MET A 468 20.35 16.95 12.00
CA MET A 468 20.75 15.88 11.09
C MET A 468 22.21 15.50 11.36
N LEU A 469 22.46 14.20 11.58
CA LEU A 469 23.80 13.64 11.78
C LEU A 469 24.40 13.14 10.47
N GLU A 470 23.61 12.42 9.67
CA GLU A 470 24.03 11.84 8.40
C GLU A 470 22.98 12.16 7.34
N LYS A 471 23.42 12.71 6.23
CA LYS A 471 22.56 12.94 5.07
C LYS A 471 22.30 11.59 4.39
N GLY A 472 21.02 11.27 4.18
CA GLY A 472 20.61 10.08 3.46
C GLY A 472 21.01 10.10 1.98
N ILE A 473 20.63 9.07 1.27
CA ILE A 473 20.87 8.88 -0.16
C ILE A 473 19.55 8.87 -0.94
N VAL A 474 19.57 9.40 -2.15
CA VAL A 474 18.45 9.27 -3.08
C VAL A 474 18.55 7.89 -3.73
N LEU A 475 17.52 7.07 -3.56
CA LEU A 475 17.44 5.78 -4.25
C LEU A 475 17.08 6.04 -5.72
N GLU A 476 17.93 5.54 -6.63
CA GLU A 476 17.58 5.54 -8.05
C GLU A 476 16.54 4.44 -8.32
N SER A 477 15.41 4.81 -8.96
CA SER A 477 14.45 3.83 -9.43
C SER A 477 15.11 2.89 -10.44
N LYS A 478 14.98 1.58 -10.26
CA LYS A 478 15.43 0.60 -11.23
C LYS A 478 14.68 0.83 -12.54
N LYS A 479 15.37 1.23 -13.59
CA LYS A 479 14.79 1.20 -14.93
C LYS A 479 14.40 -0.24 -15.22
N ILE A 480 13.10 -0.52 -15.23
CA ILE A 480 12.57 -1.83 -15.60
C ILE A 480 13.01 -2.14 -17.02
N SER A 481 13.98 -3.04 -17.16
CA SER A 481 14.29 -3.68 -18.43
C SER A 481 13.25 -4.77 -18.69
N GLY A 482 12.03 -4.36 -19.08
CA GLY A 482 10.98 -5.34 -19.34
C GLY A 482 9.63 -4.74 -19.69
N GLY A 483 9.44 -4.42 -20.95
CA GLY A 483 8.12 -4.40 -21.57
C GLY A 483 7.39 -3.08 -21.64
N ALA A 484 7.51 -2.45 -22.74
CA ALA A 484 6.84 -1.35 -23.43
C ALA A 484 7.55 0.00 -23.36
N SER A 485 8.18 0.32 -24.48
CA SER A 485 8.82 1.60 -24.84
C SER A 485 9.96 2.13 -23.93
N ALA A 486 10.87 1.30 -23.46
CA ALA A 486 12.27 1.67 -23.59
C ALA A 486 12.46 1.83 -25.09
N GLY A 487 12.70 3.05 -25.56
CA GLY A 487 12.86 3.34 -26.97
C GLY A 487 13.73 2.27 -27.60
N SER A 488 13.44 1.88 -28.84
CA SER A 488 14.25 0.88 -29.54
C SER A 488 15.73 1.12 -29.23
N PRO A 489 16.63 0.13 -29.31
CA PRO A 489 18.07 0.37 -29.13
C PRO A 489 18.55 1.59 -29.90
N ALA A 490 17.86 1.93 -31.00
CA ALA A 490 18.03 3.15 -31.77
C ALA A 490 17.60 4.42 -31.02
N PHE A 491 16.53 4.38 -30.23
CA PHE A 491 16.06 5.52 -29.42
C PHE A 491 16.98 5.80 -28.21
N VAL A 492 17.45 4.74 -27.53
CA VAL A 492 18.44 4.86 -26.44
C VAL A 492 19.73 5.48 -27.01
N ARG A 493 20.17 5.02 -28.18
CA ARG A 493 21.34 5.60 -28.88
C ARG A 493 21.11 7.06 -29.28
N LEU A 494 19.87 7.44 -29.62
CA LEU A 494 19.52 8.82 -29.93
C LEU A 494 19.59 9.71 -28.67
N LEU A 495 19.14 9.22 -27.52
CA LEU A 495 19.26 9.93 -26.23
C LEU A 495 20.73 10.11 -25.81
N ASP A 496 21.58 9.10 -26.04
CA ASP A 496 23.02 9.22 -25.75
C ASP A 496 23.71 10.22 -26.67
N VAL A 497 23.33 10.24 -27.96
CA VAL A 497 23.79 11.25 -28.90
C VAL A 497 23.33 12.65 -28.50
N SER A 498 22.10 12.81 -27.99
CA SER A 498 21.61 14.09 -27.49
C SER A 498 22.42 14.61 -26.29
N LYS A 499 22.73 13.73 -25.31
CA LYS A 499 23.62 14.08 -24.18
C LYS A 499 25.03 14.46 -24.65
N TYR A 500 25.57 13.72 -25.58
CA TYR A 500 26.89 14.05 -26.17
C TYR A 500 26.86 15.38 -26.90
N LEU A 501 25.80 15.68 -27.65
CA LEU A 501 25.60 16.96 -28.32
C LEU A 501 25.58 18.13 -27.32
N GLN A 502 24.91 17.99 -26.18
CA GLN A 502 24.92 19.00 -25.14
C GLN A 502 26.34 19.28 -24.63
N GLN A 503 27.14 18.23 -24.40
CA GLN A 503 28.55 18.39 -24.01
C GLN A 503 29.40 19.08 -25.09
N VAL A 504 29.09 18.82 -26.36
CA VAL A 504 29.77 19.49 -27.49
C VAL A 504 29.41 20.96 -27.53
N ILE A 505 28.14 21.33 -27.32
CA ILE A 505 27.70 22.72 -27.27
C ILE A 505 28.41 23.44 -26.11
N ASP A 506 28.44 22.86 -24.93
CA ASP A 506 29.07 23.45 -23.72
C ASP A 506 30.58 23.65 -23.92
N ARG A 507 31.28 22.70 -24.54
CA ARG A 507 32.72 22.80 -24.87
C ARG A 507 33.02 23.88 -25.90
N ASN A 508 32.06 24.27 -26.73
CA ASN A 508 32.21 25.26 -27.75
C ASN A 508 31.76 26.67 -27.35
N ARG A 509 31.30 26.87 -26.08
CA ARG A 509 30.74 28.13 -25.56
C ARG A 509 31.63 29.37 -25.77
N GLY A 510 32.94 29.24 -25.92
CA GLY A 510 33.90 30.33 -26.16
C GLY A 510 34.40 30.49 -27.59
N ARG A 511 33.82 29.77 -28.57
CA ARG A 511 34.25 29.88 -29.97
C ARG A 511 33.70 31.13 -30.67
N PRO A 512 34.33 31.57 -31.80
CA PRO A 512 33.87 32.71 -32.60
C PRO A 512 32.41 32.55 -33.04
N ASN A 513 31.64 33.62 -32.99
CA ASN A 513 30.22 33.63 -33.34
C ASN A 513 29.90 33.01 -34.72
N LYS A 514 30.79 33.16 -35.68
CA LYS A 514 30.65 32.57 -37.03
C LYS A 514 30.65 31.04 -37.01
N ASP A 515 31.45 30.42 -36.14
CA ASP A 515 31.53 28.95 -36.01
C ASP A 515 30.32 28.42 -35.21
N LEU A 516 29.87 29.17 -34.21
CA LEU A 516 28.67 28.84 -33.45
C LEU A 516 27.41 28.94 -34.31
N ALA A 517 27.30 29.97 -35.15
CA ALA A 517 26.20 30.12 -36.09
C ALA A 517 26.13 28.96 -37.07
N LYS A 518 27.28 28.54 -37.63
CA LYS A 518 27.35 27.40 -38.53
C LYS A 518 26.92 26.08 -37.85
N LEU A 519 27.32 25.84 -36.63
CA LEU A 519 26.88 24.67 -35.84
C LEU A 519 25.36 24.71 -35.59
N ALA A 520 24.83 25.88 -35.21
CA ALA A 520 23.39 26.05 -34.98
C ALA A 520 22.56 25.78 -36.23
N ASP A 521 23.02 26.27 -37.41
CA ASP A 521 22.32 26.05 -38.68
C ASP A 521 22.33 24.57 -39.09
N GLN A 522 23.44 23.84 -38.86
CA GLN A 522 23.53 22.41 -39.11
C GLN A 522 22.57 21.61 -38.19
N LEU A 523 22.50 21.96 -36.93
CA LEU A 523 21.58 21.31 -36.00
C LEU A 523 20.13 21.60 -36.35
N ARG A 524 19.79 22.85 -36.71
CA ARG A 524 18.45 23.23 -37.17
C ARG A 524 18.02 22.40 -38.38
N THR A 525 18.88 22.27 -39.38
CA THR A 525 18.58 21.45 -40.57
C THR A 525 18.29 19.99 -40.25
N ILE A 526 18.97 19.44 -39.25
CA ILE A 526 18.71 18.06 -38.79
C ILE A 526 17.36 18.00 -38.10
N ILE A 527 17.05 18.94 -37.18
CA ILE A 527 15.80 18.97 -36.42
C ILE A 527 14.60 19.12 -37.36
N GLU A 528 14.63 20.10 -38.28
CA GLU A 528 13.56 20.35 -39.26
C GLU A 528 13.24 19.15 -40.16
N LYS A 529 14.23 18.26 -40.39
CA LYS A 529 14.06 17.06 -41.21
C LYS A 529 13.26 15.96 -40.45
N TRP A 530 13.21 16.00 -39.14
CA TRP A 530 12.58 14.97 -38.30
C TRP A 530 11.39 15.48 -37.52
N ASP A 531 11.07 16.78 -37.60
CA ASP A 531 9.94 17.45 -36.93
C ASP A 531 8.71 17.56 -37.89
N ALA A 532 8.69 16.76 -38.99
CA ALA A 532 7.65 16.77 -40.00
C ALA A 532 6.64 15.64 -39.85
#